data_0041aa96a079fae3adca2bce17dcb0a6
#
_entry.id   0041aa96a079fae3adca2bce17dcb0a6
#
_cell.length_a   1.000
_cell.length_b   1.000
_cell.length_c   1.000
_cell.angle_alpha   90.00
_cell.angle_beta   90.00
_cell.angle_gamma   90.00
#
_symmetry.space_group_name_H-M   'P 1'
#
loop_
_entity.id
_entity.type
_entity.pdbx_description
1 polymer ?
#
loop_
_entity_poly.entity_id
_entity_poly.type
_entity_poly.pdbx_seq_one_letter_code
_entity_poly.pdbx_strand_id
1 'polypeptide(L)'
;MAGSRVARILIGLAGIMGADGVILAAASAHGADAARLGSASSMLLFHACAAIGTVALIERGVIHVRIGMVAAWGFVIAAALFATDLTLRQYAGHSLFPMAAPTGGTLLIASWLALAVAAAWPRQVS
;
A
#
# COMPACT_ATOMS: atom_id res chain seq x y z
N MET A 1 -1.98 -14.96 -19.19
CA MET A 1 -1.89 -13.56 -19.60
C MET A 1 -1.10 -12.76 -18.58
N ALA A 2 -0.25 -11.86 -19.05
CA ALA A 2 0.60 -11.06 -18.18
C ALA A 2 -0.19 -10.25 -17.17
N GLY A 3 -1.32 -9.63 -17.60
CA GLY A 3 -2.17 -8.83 -16.72
C GLY A 3 -2.73 -9.61 -15.54
N SER A 4 -3.23 -10.80 -15.75
CA SER A 4 -3.78 -11.62 -14.67
C SER A 4 -2.70 -12.11 -13.70
N ARG A 5 -1.48 -12.35 -14.20
CA ARG A 5 -0.36 -12.71 -13.32
C ARG A 5 0.04 -11.55 -12.41
N VAL A 6 0.16 -10.35 -12.98
CA VAL A 6 0.47 -9.15 -12.20
C VAL A 6 -0.63 -8.87 -11.17
N ALA A 7 -1.89 -8.99 -11.56
CA ALA A 7 -3.02 -8.84 -10.65
C ALA A 7 -2.93 -9.82 -9.47
N ARG A 8 -2.61 -11.07 -9.74
CA ARG A 8 -2.45 -12.09 -8.69
C ARG A 8 -1.28 -11.79 -7.76
N ILE A 9 -0.17 -11.30 -8.30
CA ILE A 9 0.99 -10.88 -7.50
C ILE A 9 0.60 -9.73 -6.58
N LEU A 10 -0.07 -8.71 -7.09
CA LEU A 10 -0.52 -7.57 -6.29
C LEU A 10 -1.47 -7.99 -5.18
N ILE A 11 -2.42 -8.88 -5.48
CA ILE A 11 -3.34 -9.41 -4.47
C ILE A 11 -2.58 -10.21 -3.40
N GLY A 12 -1.61 -11.03 -3.82
CA GLY A 12 -0.77 -11.78 -2.89
C GLY A 12 0.03 -10.88 -1.96
N LEU A 13 0.65 -9.83 -2.52
CA LEU A 13 1.37 -8.83 -1.72
C LEU A 13 0.44 -8.09 -0.77
N ALA A 14 -0.74 -7.71 -1.23
CA ALA A 14 -1.75 -7.07 -0.39
C ALA A 14 -2.20 -7.99 0.75
N GLY A 15 -2.34 -9.28 0.49
CA GLY A 15 -2.65 -10.27 1.53
C GLY A 15 -1.56 -10.33 2.61
N ILE A 16 -0.30 -10.34 2.19
CA ILE A 16 0.84 -10.30 3.13
C ILE A 16 0.83 -8.99 3.93
N MET A 17 0.60 -7.87 3.28
CA MET A 17 0.48 -6.57 3.93
C MET A 17 -0.64 -6.56 4.98
N GLY A 18 -1.78 -7.14 4.64
CA GLY A 18 -2.90 -7.25 5.56
C GLY A 18 -2.56 -8.08 6.79
N ALA A 19 -1.91 -9.23 6.60
CA ALA A 19 -1.47 -10.08 7.70
C ALA A 19 -0.47 -9.34 8.61
N ASP A 20 0.52 -8.67 8.01
CA ASP A 20 1.50 -7.88 8.76
C ASP A 20 0.84 -6.73 9.50
N GLY A 21 -0.13 -6.08 8.87
CA GLY A 21 -0.91 -5.02 9.51
C GLY A 21 -1.63 -5.48 10.77
N VAL A 22 -2.22 -6.66 10.75
CA VAL A 22 -2.87 -7.25 11.93
C VAL A 22 -1.84 -7.60 13.00
N ILE A 23 -0.70 -8.16 12.61
CA ILE A 23 0.40 -8.48 13.55
C ILE A 23 0.86 -7.19 14.26
N LEU A 24 1.07 -6.12 13.51
CA LEU A 24 1.50 -4.84 14.08
C LEU A 24 0.43 -4.21 14.96
N ALA A 25 -0.85 -4.38 14.62
CA ALA A 25 -1.95 -3.93 15.46
C ALA A 25 -1.91 -4.62 16.83
N ALA A 26 -1.70 -5.93 16.82
CA ALA A 26 -1.58 -6.70 18.05
C ALA A 26 -0.36 -6.26 18.86
N ALA A 27 0.79 -6.08 18.21
CA ALA A 27 2.00 -5.60 18.87
C ALA A 27 1.81 -4.20 19.46
N SER A 28 1.10 -3.32 18.76
CA SER A 28 0.78 -1.97 19.24
C SER A 28 -0.09 -2.00 20.50
N ALA A 29 -1.01 -2.96 20.59
CA ALA A 29 -1.92 -3.08 21.73
C ALA A 29 -1.22 -3.59 23.00
N HIS A 30 -0.13 -4.36 22.86
CA HIS A 30 0.54 -5.02 23.97
C HIS A 30 1.89 -4.42 24.36
N GLY A 31 2.42 -3.48 23.55
CA GLY A 31 3.71 -2.84 23.82
C GLY A 31 3.56 -1.48 24.45
N ALA A 32 4.45 -1.15 25.41
CA ALA A 32 4.56 0.21 25.90
C ALA A 32 5.12 1.10 24.78
N ASP A 33 4.57 2.30 24.64
CA ASP A 33 5.07 3.32 23.72
C ASP A 33 5.08 2.86 22.24
N ALA A 34 4.08 2.07 21.87
CA ALA A 34 4.03 1.43 20.55
C ALA A 34 3.13 2.17 19.54
N ALA A 35 2.96 3.49 19.68
CA ALA A 35 2.13 4.30 18.79
C ALA A 35 2.57 4.21 17.32
N ARG A 36 3.88 4.10 17.06
CA ARG A 36 4.41 3.91 15.71
C ARG A 36 3.89 2.66 15.04
N LEU A 37 3.75 1.57 15.81
CA LEU A 37 3.23 0.30 15.29
C LEU A 37 1.76 0.43 14.91
N GLY A 38 0.98 1.22 15.64
CA GLY A 38 -0.40 1.54 15.29
C GLY A 38 -0.50 2.26 13.95
N SER A 39 0.36 3.25 13.72
CA SER A 39 0.43 3.96 12.45
C SER A 39 0.85 3.04 11.32
N ALA A 40 1.89 2.22 11.53
CA ALA A 40 2.34 1.24 10.54
C ALA A 40 1.24 0.25 10.20
N SER A 41 0.54 -0.28 11.20
CA SER A 41 -0.60 -1.19 11.04
C SER A 41 -1.69 -0.57 10.17
N SER A 42 -2.12 0.64 10.51
CA SER A 42 -3.19 1.34 9.78
C SER A 42 -2.81 1.56 8.33
N MET A 43 -1.59 1.99 8.06
CA MET A 43 -1.12 2.22 6.69
C MET A 43 -1.08 0.92 5.87
N LEU A 44 -0.64 -0.18 6.48
CA LEU A 44 -0.64 -1.47 5.79
C LEU A 44 -2.06 -1.96 5.51
N LEU A 45 -2.96 -1.89 6.48
CA LEU A 45 -4.32 -2.39 6.32
C LEU A 45 -5.12 -1.57 5.31
N PHE A 46 -5.10 -0.25 5.42
CA PHE A 46 -5.81 0.61 4.47
C PHE A 46 -5.31 0.42 3.05
N HIS A 47 -4.00 0.34 2.87
CA HIS A 47 -3.43 0.27 1.52
C HIS A 47 -3.43 -1.14 0.94
N ALA A 48 -3.48 -2.17 1.77
CA ALA A 48 -3.77 -3.53 1.31
C ALA A 48 -5.16 -3.57 0.67
N CYS A 49 -6.15 -3.00 1.35
CA CYS A 49 -7.52 -2.92 0.82
C CYS A 49 -7.58 -2.05 -0.43
N ALA A 50 -6.88 -0.91 -0.44
CA ALA A 50 -6.83 -0.02 -1.60
C ALA A 50 -6.21 -0.71 -2.81
N ALA A 51 -5.15 -1.48 -2.62
CA ALA A 51 -4.50 -2.23 -3.70
C ALA A 51 -5.44 -3.29 -4.28
N ILE A 52 -6.10 -4.06 -3.43
CA ILE A 52 -7.07 -5.08 -3.85
C ILE A 52 -8.23 -4.42 -4.62
N GLY A 53 -8.78 -3.35 -4.09
CA GLY A 53 -9.87 -2.60 -4.73
C GLY A 53 -9.46 -2.05 -6.09
N THR A 54 -8.26 -1.47 -6.18
CA THR A 54 -7.74 -0.92 -7.44
C THR A 54 -7.58 -2.02 -8.49
N VAL A 55 -6.99 -3.16 -8.12
CA VAL A 55 -6.85 -4.30 -9.03
C VAL A 55 -8.22 -4.78 -9.51
N ALA A 56 -9.19 -4.89 -8.61
CA ALA A 56 -10.55 -5.31 -8.97
C ALA A 56 -11.20 -4.34 -9.97
N LEU A 57 -11.01 -3.04 -9.78
CA LEU A 57 -11.54 -2.02 -10.69
C LEU A 57 -10.88 -2.08 -12.07
N ILE A 58 -9.58 -2.35 -12.10
CA ILE A 58 -8.84 -2.56 -13.36
C ILE A 58 -9.40 -3.77 -14.11
N GLU A 59 -9.55 -4.89 -13.41
CA GLU A 59 -10.04 -6.14 -14.00
C GLU A 59 -11.49 -6.02 -14.50
N ARG A 60 -12.29 -5.18 -13.84
CA ARG A 60 -13.66 -4.89 -14.25
C ARG A 60 -13.74 -3.83 -15.36
N GLY A 61 -12.64 -3.24 -15.74
CA GLY A 61 -12.59 -2.23 -16.80
C GLY A 61 -13.21 -0.89 -16.40
N VAL A 62 -13.26 -0.59 -15.11
CA VAL A 62 -13.88 0.66 -14.61
C VAL A 62 -12.93 1.84 -14.72
N ILE A 63 -11.61 1.59 -14.54
CA ILE A 63 -10.59 2.63 -14.53
C ILE A 63 -9.51 2.35 -15.58
N HIS A 64 -8.74 3.39 -15.91
CA HIS A 64 -7.63 3.29 -16.85
C HIS A 64 -6.60 2.28 -16.34
N VAL A 65 -6.23 1.32 -17.18
CA VAL A 65 -5.39 0.18 -16.78
C VAL A 65 -4.00 0.61 -16.32
N ARG A 66 -3.29 1.39 -17.12
CA ARG A 66 -1.90 1.77 -16.80
C ARG A 66 -1.81 2.67 -15.58
N ILE A 67 -2.67 3.67 -15.51
CA ILE A 67 -2.70 4.60 -14.37
C ILE A 67 -3.14 3.86 -13.12
N GLY A 68 -4.13 2.99 -13.24
CA GLY A 68 -4.58 2.14 -12.12
C GLY A 68 -3.46 1.23 -11.62
N MET A 69 -2.66 0.65 -12.53
CA MET A 69 -1.51 -0.16 -12.14
C MET A 69 -0.44 0.64 -11.39
N VAL A 70 -0.17 1.86 -11.82
CA VAL A 70 0.74 2.76 -11.08
C VAL A 70 0.21 3.00 -9.68
N ALA A 71 -1.09 3.26 -9.53
CA ALA A 71 -1.70 3.45 -8.23
C ALA A 71 -1.58 2.20 -7.35
N ALA A 72 -1.90 1.03 -7.88
CA ALA A 72 -1.86 -0.23 -7.13
C ALA A 72 -0.45 -0.56 -6.64
N TRP A 73 0.54 -0.48 -7.51
CA TRP A 73 1.94 -0.68 -7.13
C TRP A 73 2.41 0.39 -6.15
N GLY A 74 1.98 1.62 -6.33
CA GLY A 74 2.27 2.72 -5.41
C GLY A 74 1.76 2.43 -4.00
N PHE A 75 0.52 1.94 -3.87
CA PHE A 75 -0.04 1.56 -2.57
C PHE A 75 0.79 0.47 -1.90
N VAL A 76 1.18 -0.55 -2.64
CA VAL A 76 1.96 -1.67 -2.09
C VAL A 76 3.36 -1.22 -1.67
N ILE A 77 4.08 -0.58 -2.57
CA ILE A 77 5.48 -0.19 -2.33
C ILE A 77 5.57 0.89 -1.25
N ALA A 78 4.76 1.92 -1.36
CA ALA A 78 4.84 3.05 -0.44
C ALA A 78 4.37 2.68 0.98
N ALA A 79 3.31 1.88 1.11
CA ALA A 79 2.87 1.41 2.42
C ALA A 79 3.91 0.50 3.07
N ALA A 80 4.54 -0.38 2.29
CA ALA A 80 5.61 -1.25 2.79
C ALA A 80 6.81 -0.43 3.25
N LEU A 81 7.20 0.59 2.49
CA LEU A 81 8.29 1.49 2.84
C LEU A 81 8.00 2.23 4.15
N PHE A 82 6.82 2.82 4.27
CA PHE A 82 6.39 3.54 5.45
C PHE A 82 6.36 2.64 6.69
N ALA A 83 5.70 1.48 6.58
CA ALA A 83 5.55 0.56 7.70
C ALA A 83 6.88 -0.07 8.12
N THR A 84 7.76 -0.39 7.17
CA THR A 84 9.08 -0.93 7.46
C THR A 84 9.91 0.09 8.23
N ASP A 85 9.90 1.35 7.80
CA ASP A 85 10.65 2.40 8.50
C ASP A 85 10.18 2.56 9.95
N LEU A 86 8.88 2.62 10.18
CA LEU A 86 8.33 2.76 11.53
C LEU A 86 8.64 1.54 12.41
N THR A 87 8.58 0.36 11.84
CA THR A 87 8.90 -0.89 12.55
C THR A 87 10.38 -0.93 12.94
N LEU A 88 11.28 -0.52 12.05
CA LEU A 88 12.71 -0.43 12.35
C LEU A 88 12.98 0.59 13.46
N ARG A 89 12.33 1.74 13.41
CA ARG A 89 12.47 2.75 14.49
C ARG A 89 12.01 2.21 15.83
N GLN A 90 10.95 1.40 15.84
CA GLN A 90 10.42 0.85 17.09
C GLN A 90 11.33 -0.21 17.70
N TYR A 91 11.85 -1.12 16.89
CA TYR A 91 12.60 -2.29 17.40
C TYR A 91 14.11 -2.15 17.29
N ALA A 92 14.62 -1.47 16.27
CA ALA A 92 16.04 -1.34 16.02
C ALA A 92 16.58 0.07 16.35
N GLY A 93 15.71 1.03 16.58
CA GLY A 93 16.10 2.39 16.97
C GLY A 93 16.63 3.26 15.84
N HIS A 94 16.59 2.79 14.59
CA HIS A 94 17.04 3.57 13.44
C HIS A 94 16.03 3.49 12.31
N SER A 95 16.08 4.47 11.41
CA SER A 95 15.25 4.47 10.21
C SER A 95 15.85 3.58 9.11
N LEU A 96 15.01 3.20 8.14
CA LEU A 96 15.44 2.43 6.97
C LEU A 96 16.48 3.23 6.16
N PHE A 97 16.18 4.50 5.93
CA PHE A 97 17.09 5.51 5.39
C PHE A 97 16.54 6.89 5.77
N PRO A 98 17.34 7.99 5.67
CA PRO A 98 16.82 9.31 6.00
C PRO A 98 15.56 9.66 5.19
N MET A 99 14.51 10.12 5.85
CA MET A 99 13.25 10.52 5.23
C MET A 99 12.42 9.37 4.62
N ALA A 100 12.68 8.11 5.03
CA ALA A 100 11.96 6.96 4.47
C ALA A 100 10.45 7.03 4.72
N ALA A 101 10.01 7.31 5.94
CA ALA A 101 8.59 7.41 6.25
C ALA A 101 7.92 8.59 5.53
N PRO A 102 8.47 9.82 5.56
CA PRO A 102 7.90 10.92 4.76
C PRO A 102 7.86 10.63 3.26
N THR A 103 8.87 9.96 2.71
CA THR A 103 8.88 9.55 1.30
C THR A 103 7.75 8.57 1.02
N GLY A 104 7.57 7.56 1.87
CA GLY A 104 6.48 6.61 1.76
C GLY A 104 5.11 7.29 1.83
N GLY A 105 4.92 8.18 2.79
CA GLY A 105 3.68 8.94 2.93
C GLY A 105 3.37 9.79 1.70
N THR A 106 4.37 10.49 1.15
CA THR A 106 4.22 11.29 -0.06
C THR A 106 3.84 10.42 -1.26
N LEU A 107 4.49 9.27 -1.41
CA LEU A 107 4.17 8.32 -2.48
C LEU A 107 2.76 7.75 -2.33
N LEU A 108 2.27 7.56 -1.11
CA LEU A 108 0.89 7.14 -0.87
C LEU A 108 -0.10 8.20 -1.34
N ILE A 109 0.16 9.46 -1.03
CA ILE A 109 -0.67 10.57 -1.50
C ILE A 109 -0.70 10.58 -3.03
N ALA A 110 0.47 10.47 -3.67
CA ALA A 110 0.56 10.42 -5.13
C ALA A 110 -0.20 9.22 -5.71
N SER A 111 -0.16 8.07 -5.03
CA SER A 111 -0.89 6.87 -5.47
C SER A 111 -2.40 7.06 -5.40
N TRP A 112 -2.93 7.70 -4.38
CA TRP A 112 -4.34 8.04 -4.29
C TRP A 112 -4.76 9.01 -5.40
N LEU A 113 -3.92 10.01 -5.70
CA LEU A 113 -4.18 10.94 -6.80
C LEU A 113 -4.13 10.21 -8.15
N ALA A 114 -3.21 9.27 -8.32
CA ALA A 114 -3.16 8.44 -9.52
C ALA A 114 -4.44 7.62 -9.68
N LEU A 115 -5.00 7.07 -8.59
CA LEU A 115 -6.28 6.37 -8.64
C LEU A 115 -7.40 7.31 -9.11
N ALA A 116 -7.44 8.53 -8.59
CA ALA A 116 -8.43 9.53 -8.99
C ALA A 116 -8.31 9.85 -10.49
N VAL A 117 -7.10 10.00 -10.99
CA VAL A 117 -6.84 10.24 -12.41
C VAL A 117 -7.26 9.02 -13.25
N ALA A 118 -6.97 7.81 -12.79
CA ALA A 118 -7.38 6.59 -13.47
C ALA A 118 -8.90 6.48 -13.62
N ALA A 119 -9.64 6.96 -12.62
CA ALA A 119 -11.10 7.00 -12.66
C ALA A 119 -11.62 8.08 -13.59
N ALA A 120 -10.97 9.25 -13.60
CA ALA A 120 -11.35 10.38 -14.47
C ALA A 120 -11.00 10.11 -15.95
N TRP A 121 -10.03 9.24 -16.21
CA TRP A 121 -9.59 8.87 -17.55
C TRP A 121 -10.16 7.51 -17.89
N PRO A 122 -11.28 7.44 -18.61
CA PRO A 122 -11.95 6.16 -18.81
C PRO A 122 -11.07 5.18 -19.58
N ARG A 123 -11.34 3.90 -19.35
CA ARG A 123 -10.68 2.81 -20.06
C ARG A 123 -10.73 3.04 -21.56
N GLN A 124 -9.61 2.94 -22.22
CA GLN A 124 -9.56 2.93 -23.67
C GLN A 124 -10.16 1.61 -24.17
N VAL A 125 -11.25 1.73 -24.92
CA VAL A 125 -11.83 0.61 -25.62
C VAL A 125 -11.07 0.45 -26.92
N SER A 126 -10.34 -0.64 -27.03
CA SER A 126 -9.65 -1.00 -28.26
C SER A 126 -10.59 -1.75 -29.21
#